data_685f1220a28dc7f9b0e1d0ffaf861878
#
_entry.id   685f1220a28dc7f9b0e1d0ffaf861878
#
_cell.length_a   1.000
_cell.length_b   1.000
_cell.length_c   1.000
_cell.angle_alpha   90.00
_cell.angle_beta   90.00
_cell.angle_gamma   90.00
#
_symmetry.space_group_name_H-M   'P 1'
#
loop_
_entity.id
_entity.type
_entity.pdbx_description
1 polymer ?
#
loop_
_entity_poly.entity_id
_entity_poly.type
_entity_poly.pdbx_seq_one_letter_code
_entity_poly.pdbx_strand_id
1 'polypeptide(L)'
;AIMDRIPHTGTVTYFNSMGKKISQPKLGYVPQSLSFDRGTPLTVADLFCANSGMMPVWFRHKKDKIAHAKEMLAHVGAERLIDKPLGRISGGELQRVLLAFALDPMPDMLILDEPVSALDRRGISSFYDLVTSLRSEYHMPVLLVSHDLGHVTKYCTRAALVDGTIVLTDTAKNILKHKEVREVFGLGEEGIL
;
A
#
# COMPACT_ATOMS: atom_id res chain seq x y z
N ALA A 1 -4.01 -14.18 6.05
CA ALA A 1 -3.43 -14.37 7.39
C ALA A 1 -3.22 -13.03 8.09
N ILE A 2 -2.21 -12.19 7.71
CA ILE A 2 -1.90 -10.92 8.42
C ILE A 2 -3.14 -10.03 8.62
N MET A 3 -3.99 -9.91 7.62
CA MET A 3 -5.23 -9.11 7.68
C MET A 3 -6.43 -9.92 8.18
N ASP A 4 -6.25 -11.18 8.54
CA ASP A 4 -7.29 -12.11 8.98
C ASP A 4 -8.49 -12.26 8.01
N ARG A 5 -8.23 -12.07 6.70
CA ARG A 5 -9.29 -12.11 5.67
C ARG A 5 -9.46 -13.49 5.02
N ILE A 6 -8.56 -14.42 5.31
CA ILE A 6 -8.63 -15.81 4.81
C ILE A 6 -8.40 -16.78 5.96
N PRO A 7 -9.05 -17.94 5.96
CA PRO A 7 -8.78 -19.01 6.90
C PRO A 7 -7.30 -19.40 6.85
N HIS A 8 -6.66 -19.55 8.00
CA HIS A 8 -5.26 -19.97 8.11
C HIS A 8 -5.03 -20.77 9.39
N THR A 9 -3.98 -21.56 9.42
CA THR A 9 -3.51 -22.27 10.61
C THR A 9 -2.38 -21.49 11.28
N GLY A 10 -2.21 -21.68 12.56
CA GLY A 10 -1.19 -20.96 13.34
C GLY A 10 -1.67 -19.62 13.87
N THR A 11 -0.74 -18.81 14.35
CA THR A 11 -1.03 -17.53 15.00
C THR A 11 -0.17 -16.40 14.42
N VAL A 12 -0.78 -15.26 14.15
CA VAL A 12 -0.07 -14.01 13.87
C VAL A 12 0.01 -13.20 15.16
N THR A 13 1.21 -12.83 15.55
CA THR A 13 1.44 -12.06 16.79
C THR A 13 2.14 -10.76 16.46
N TYR A 14 1.64 -9.66 17.00
CA TYR A 14 2.19 -8.33 16.78
C TYR A 14 2.97 -7.87 18.00
N PHE A 15 4.08 -7.18 17.75
CA PHE A 15 4.93 -6.60 18.78
C PHE A 15 5.19 -5.14 18.46
N ASN A 16 5.23 -4.29 19.49
CA ASN A 16 5.66 -2.91 19.33
C ASN A 16 7.20 -2.82 19.22
N SER A 17 7.73 -1.59 19.03
CA SER A 17 9.17 -1.33 18.93
C SER A 17 9.98 -1.73 20.19
N MET A 18 9.33 -1.88 21.33
CA MET A 18 9.93 -2.35 22.59
C MET A 18 9.86 -3.88 22.76
N GLY A 19 9.39 -4.62 21.74
CA GLY A 19 9.23 -6.08 21.81
C GLY A 19 8.06 -6.56 22.67
N LYS A 20 7.17 -5.68 23.11
CA LYS A 20 5.98 -6.05 23.88
C LYS A 20 4.86 -6.47 22.93
N LYS A 21 4.22 -7.62 23.22
CA LYS A 21 3.05 -8.10 22.49
C LYS A 21 1.91 -7.09 22.58
N ILE A 22 1.30 -6.80 21.43
CA ILE A 22 0.15 -5.89 21.30
C ILE A 22 -1.03 -6.62 20.66
N SER A 23 -2.22 -6.04 20.76
CA SER A 23 -3.40 -6.45 19.99
C SER A 23 -3.17 -6.23 18.49
N GLN A 24 -4.09 -6.74 17.65
CA GLN A 24 -4.03 -6.50 16.22
C GLN A 24 -3.98 -4.99 15.94
N PRO A 25 -2.94 -4.50 15.22
CA PRO A 25 -2.83 -3.10 14.85
C PRO A 25 -3.88 -2.73 13.79
N LYS A 26 -4.16 -1.45 13.66
CA LYS A 26 -4.92 -0.94 12.51
C LYS A 26 -4.06 -1.09 11.27
N LEU A 27 -4.57 -1.77 10.25
CA LEU A 27 -3.85 -2.04 9.01
C LEU A 27 -4.45 -1.20 7.89
N GLY A 28 -3.62 -0.38 7.24
CA GLY A 28 -3.93 0.20 5.94
C GLY A 28 -3.55 -0.79 4.83
N TYR A 29 -4.37 -0.91 3.79
CA TYR A 29 -4.11 -1.84 2.70
C TYR A 29 -4.35 -1.19 1.34
N VAL A 30 -3.34 -1.23 0.50
CA VAL A 30 -3.42 -0.85 -0.92
C VAL A 30 -3.32 -2.12 -1.75
N PRO A 31 -4.41 -2.52 -2.44
CA PRO A 31 -4.44 -3.73 -3.25
C PRO A 31 -3.66 -3.59 -4.56
N GLN A 32 -3.28 -4.71 -5.15
CA GLN A 32 -2.55 -4.80 -6.41
C GLN A 32 -3.28 -4.12 -7.58
N SER A 33 -4.58 -4.31 -7.70
CA SER A 33 -5.38 -3.69 -8.74
C SER A 33 -6.79 -3.41 -8.24
N LEU A 34 -7.21 -2.16 -8.42
CA LEU A 34 -8.60 -1.76 -8.41
C LEU A 34 -8.83 -1.06 -9.74
N SER A 35 -9.75 -1.58 -10.53
CA SER A 35 -10.17 -0.95 -11.78
C SER A 35 -11.63 -0.54 -11.67
N PHE A 36 -11.94 0.62 -12.20
CA PHE A 36 -13.31 1.12 -12.30
C PHE A 36 -13.63 1.31 -13.77
N ASP A 37 -14.81 0.85 -14.17
CA ASP A 37 -15.28 1.08 -15.52
C ASP A 37 -15.40 2.57 -15.80
N ARG A 38 -15.10 3.01 -17.03
CA ARG A 38 -15.16 4.43 -17.43
C ARG A 38 -16.52 5.07 -17.20
N GLY A 39 -17.58 4.26 -17.20
CA GLY A 39 -18.97 4.69 -16.93
C GLY A 39 -19.34 4.70 -15.45
N THR A 40 -18.46 4.32 -14.55
CA THR A 40 -18.73 4.31 -13.10
C THR A 40 -19.05 5.73 -12.62
N PRO A 41 -20.25 5.98 -12.08
CA PRO A 41 -20.66 7.34 -11.66
C PRO A 41 -20.05 7.75 -10.32
N LEU A 42 -19.30 6.86 -9.65
CA LEU A 42 -18.70 7.12 -8.34
C LEU A 42 -17.52 8.08 -8.47
N THR A 43 -17.51 9.10 -7.64
CA THR A 43 -16.38 10.03 -7.48
C THR A 43 -15.41 9.59 -6.38
N VAL A 44 -14.25 10.22 -6.34
CA VAL A 44 -13.31 10.04 -5.23
C VAL A 44 -13.95 10.41 -3.89
N ALA A 45 -14.76 11.49 -3.84
CA ALA A 45 -15.52 11.87 -2.65
C ALA A 45 -16.47 10.76 -2.18
N ASP A 46 -17.15 10.10 -3.12
CA ASP A 46 -18.09 9.02 -2.78
C ASP A 46 -17.35 7.80 -2.18
N LEU A 47 -16.13 7.50 -2.66
CA LEU A 47 -15.28 6.43 -2.11
C LEU A 47 -14.98 6.70 -0.61
N PHE A 48 -14.53 7.90 -0.27
CA PHE A 48 -14.24 8.26 1.12
C PHE A 48 -15.51 8.33 1.99
N CYS A 49 -16.62 8.82 1.44
CA CYS A 49 -17.90 8.84 2.15
C CYS A 49 -18.40 7.44 2.50
N ALA A 50 -18.15 6.45 1.64
CA ALA A 50 -18.55 5.05 1.89
C ALA A 50 -17.78 4.41 3.05
N ASN A 51 -16.52 4.81 3.29
CA ASN A 51 -15.68 4.27 4.37
C ASN A 51 -16.14 4.72 5.78
N SER A 52 -16.84 5.81 5.87
CA SER A 52 -17.17 6.46 7.16
C SER A 52 -18.36 5.85 7.93
N GLY A 53 -18.75 4.58 7.68
CA GLY A 53 -19.78 3.86 8.41
C GLY A 53 -21.22 4.04 7.94
N MET A 54 -22.15 3.23 8.49
CA MET A 54 -23.53 2.95 8.07
C MET A 54 -24.55 4.11 8.04
N MET A 55 -24.16 5.37 7.87
CA MET A 55 -25.12 6.46 7.75
C MET A 55 -25.39 6.77 6.26
N PRO A 56 -26.66 6.87 5.84
CA PRO A 56 -27.01 7.21 4.47
C PRO A 56 -26.37 8.53 4.01
N VAL A 57 -25.90 8.56 2.77
CA VAL A 57 -25.11 9.66 2.15
C VAL A 57 -25.82 11.02 2.14
N TRP A 58 -27.13 11.06 2.35
CA TRP A 58 -27.94 12.31 2.38
C TRP A 58 -27.99 13.01 3.75
N PHE A 59 -27.41 12.42 4.82
CA PHE A 59 -27.46 13.00 6.16
C PHE A 59 -26.38 14.07 6.39
N ARG A 60 -26.66 15.05 7.20
CA ARG A 60 -26.07 16.36 7.47
C ARG A 60 -24.52 16.52 7.51
N HIS A 61 -23.73 15.44 7.37
CA HIS A 61 -22.27 15.45 7.51
C HIS A 61 -21.48 15.34 6.20
N LYS A 62 -22.11 15.52 5.04
CA LYS A 62 -21.41 15.39 3.74
C LYS A 62 -20.26 16.40 3.59
N LYS A 63 -20.42 17.63 4.10
CA LYS A 63 -19.38 18.67 4.02
C LYS A 63 -18.15 18.33 4.85
N ASP A 64 -18.35 17.83 6.09
CA ASP A 64 -17.26 17.47 6.99
C ASP A 64 -16.48 16.26 6.46
N LYS A 65 -17.19 15.27 5.90
CA LYS A 65 -16.57 14.11 5.27
C LYS A 65 -15.77 14.47 4.03
N ILE A 66 -16.26 15.39 3.20
CA ILE A 66 -15.54 15.88 2.03
C ILE A 66 -14.31 16.69 2.45
N ALA A 67 -14.41 17.50 3.51
CA ALA A 67 -13.28 18.24 4.05
C ALA A 67 -12.19 17.28 4.56
N HIS A 68 -12.58 16.25 5.33
CA HIS A 68 -11.68 15.20 5.78
C HIS A 68 -11.05 14.41 4.61
N ALA A 69 -11.85 14.02 3.61
CA ALA A 69 -11.33 13.36 2.42
C ALA A 69 -10.28 14.21 1.66
N LYS A 70 -10.50 15.53 1.57
CA LYS A 70 -9.52 16.46 0.99
C LYS A 70 -8.23 16.51 1.81
N GLU A 71 -8.34 16.50 3.14
CA GLU A 71 -7.18 16.45 4.03
C GLU A 71 -6.37 15.16 3.79
N MET A 72 -7.03 13.99 3.74
CA MET A 72 -6.36 12.73 3.43
C MET A 72 -5.69 12.73 2.04
N LEU A 73 -6.37 13.28 1.05
CA LEU A 73 -5.82 13.43 -0.30
C LEU A 73 -4.64 14.42 -0.35
N ALA A 74 -4.60 15.42 0.54
CA ALA A 74 -3.50 16.36 0.63
C ALA A 74 -2.17 15.67 1.00
N HIS A 75 -2.20 14.69 1.91
CA HIS A 75 -1.02 13.90 2.27
C HIS A 75 -0.34 13.22 1.08
N VAL A 76 -1.08 12.98 0.00
CA VAL A 76 -0.58 12.32 -1.21
C VAL A 76 -0.55 13.24 -2.44
N GLY A 77 -0.85 14.53 -2.28
CA GLY A 77 -0.89 15.53 -3.37
C GLY A 77 -1.97 15.25 -4.40
N ALA A 78 -3.17 14.81 -3.95
CA ALA A 78 -4.27 14.38 -4.81
C ALA A 78 -5.59 15.12 -4.55
N GLU A 79 -5.62 16.24 -3.84
CA GLU A 79 -6.83 16.99 -3.42
C GLU A 79 -7.70 17.39 -4.61
N ARG A 80 -7.06 17.73 -5.74
CA ARG A 80 -7.74 18.11 -6.99
C ARG A 80 -8.62 17.01 -7.57
N LEU A 81 -8.44 15.76 -7.09
CA LEU A 81 -9.16 14.60 -7.61
C LEU A 81 -10.49 14.37 -6.91
N ILE A 82 -10.82 15.09 -5.84
CA ILE A 82 -11.96 14.82 -4.96
C ILE A 82 -13.29 14.68 -5.71
N ASP A 83 -13.53 15.51 -6.72
CA ASP A 83 -14.77 15.52 -7.50
C ASP A 83 -14.67 14.69 -8.81
N LYS A 84 -13.49 14.11 -9.10
CA LYS A 84 -13.31 13.31 -10.32
C LYS A 84 -14.00 11.95 -10.21
N PRO A 85 -14.68 11.48 -11.28
CA PRO A 85 -15.13 10.09 -11.36
C PRO A 85 -13.95 9.11 -11.33
N LEU A 86 -14.07 8.04 -10.52
CA LEU A 86 -13.02 7.01 -10.37
C LEU A 86 -12.62 6.37 -11.71
N GLY A 87 -13.58 6.16 -12.61
CA GLY A 87 -13.31 5.61 -13.95
C GLY A 87 -12.59 6.57 -14.91
N ARG A 88 -12.33 7.84 -14.51
CA ARG A 88 -11.67 8.87 -15.35
C ARG A 88 -10.33 9.36 -14.80
N ILE A 89 -9.86 8.80 -13.71
CA ILE A 89 -8.53 9.12 -13.18
C ILE A 89 -7.49 8.16 -13.78
N SER A 90 -6.25 8.63 -13.93
CA SER A 90 -5.14 7.80 -14.40
C SER A 90 -4.75 6.74 -13.36
N GLY A 91 -4.03 5.69 -13.78
CA GLY A 91 -3.54 4.66 -12.86
C GLY A 91 -2.73 5.24 -11.69
N GLY A 92 -1.84 6.21 -11.96
CA GLY A 92 -1.06 6.88 -10.93
C GLY A 92 -1.91 7.77 -10.00
N GLU A 93 -2.91 8.45 -10.53
CA GLU A 93 -3.88 9.20 -9.72
C GLU A 93 -4.69 8.24 -8.84
N LEU A 94 -5.13 7.10 -9.38
CA LEU A 94 -5.85 6.08 -8.61
C LEU A 94 -5.00 5.50 -7.49
N GLN A 95 -3.73 5.17 -7.74
CA GLN A 95 -2.83 4.66 -6.69
C GLN A 95 -2.64 5.67 -5.55
N ARG A 96 -2.52 6.97 -5.86
CA ARG A 96 -2.48 8.02 -4.82
C ARG A 96 -3.80 8.09 -4.03
N VAL A 97 -4.95 8.00 -4.71
CA VAL A 97 -6.26 7.97 -4.05
C VAL A 97 -6.40 6.75 -3.15
N LEU A 98 -5.99 5.56 -3.62
CA LEU A 98 -6.02 4.33 -2.81
C LEU A 98 -5.06 4.39 -1.62
N LEU A 99 -3.90 5.02 -1.80
CA LEU A 99 -2.97 5.26 -0.69
C LEU A 99 -3.60 6.19 0.36
N ALA A 100 -4.17 7.33 -0.04
CA ALA A 100 -4.89 8.22 0.87
C ALA A 100 -6.03 7.51 1.59
N PHE A 101 -6.77 6.67 0.89
CA PHE A 101 -7.85 5.87 1.46
C PHE A 101 -7.36 4.83 2.47
N ALA A 102 -6.20 4.22 2.21
CA ALA A 102 -5.56 3.28 3.13
C ALA A 102 -5.00 3.96 4.40
N LEU A 103 -4.78 5.28 4.34
CA LEU A 103 -4.36 6.10 5.49
C LEU A 103 -5.55 6.60 6.33
N ASP A 104 -6.79 6.29 5.97
CA ASP A 104 -8.01 6.74 6.66
C ASP A 104 -8.82 5.57 7.28
N PRO A 105 -8.90 5.45 8.60
CA PRO A 105 -8.17 6.22 9.62
C PRO A 105 -6.67 5.87 9.62
N MET A 106 -5.82 6.81 10.07
CA MET A 106 -4.37 6.59 10.11
C MET A 106 -4.03 5.23 10.72
N PRO A 107 -3.35 4.35 9.95
CA PRO A 107 -3.05 3.00 10.37
C PRO A 107 -1.77 2.92 11.21
N ASP A 108 -1.64 1.85 12.00
CA ASP A 108 -0.40 1.51 12.70
C ASP A 108 0.62 0.84 11.77
N MET A 109 0.18 0.29 10.63
CA MET A 109 1.01 -0.37 9.62
C MET A 109 0.33 -0.28 8.25
N LEU A 110 1.12 -0.02 7.20
CA LEU A 110 0.65 0.00 5.82
C LEU A 110 1.10 -1.27 5.08
N ILE A 111 0.18 -1.89 4.35
CA ILE A 111 0.44 -3.04 3.48
C ILE A 111 0.20 -2.61 2.03
N LEU A 112 1.21 -2.78 1.19
CA LEU A 112 1.20 -2.46 -0.23
C LEU A 112 1.38 -3.75 -1.03
N ASP A 113 0.37 -4.11 -1.82
CA ASP A 113 0.37 -5.32 -2.63
C ASP A 113 0.54 -4.95 -4.10
N GLU A 114 1.75 -5.11 -4.65
CA GLU A 114 2.11 -4.73 -6.02
C GLU A 114 1.62 -3.32 -6.43
N PRO A 115 1.85 -2.28 -5.61
CA PRO A 115 1.13 -1.00 -5.71
C PRO A 115 1.47 -0.19 -6.97
N VAL A 116 2.47 -0.58 -7.75
CA VAL A 116 2.98 0.19 -8.89
C VAL A 116 2.81 -0.52 -10.24
N SER A 117 2.10 -1.64 -10.28
CA SER A 117 1.93 -2.47 -11.49
C SER A 117 1.31 -1.72 -12.69
N ALA A 118 0.53 -0.66 -12.45
CA ALA A 118 -0.13 0.16 -13.48
C ALA A 118 0.60 1.49 -13.75
N LEU A 119 1.82 1.71 -13.23
CA LEU A 119 2.53 2.98 -13.33
C LEU A 119 3.66 2.94 -14.34
N ASP A 120 3.93 4.10 -14.96
CA ASP A 120 5.15 4.32 -15.72
C ASP A 120 6.37 4.53 -14.79
N ARG A 121 7.58 4.52 -15.33
CA ARG A 121 8.82 4.64 -14.55
C ARG A 121 8.87 5.89 -13.65
N ARG A 122 8.32 7.02 -14.12
CA ARG A 122 8.29 8.26 -13.31
C ARG A 122 7.27 8.17 -12.19
N GLY A 123 6.10 7.62 -12.48
CA GLY A 123 5.05 7.35 -11.52
C GLY A 123 5.51 6.41 -10.39
N ILE A 124 6.24 5.35 -10.74
CA ILE A 124 6.81 4.40 -9.79
C ILE A 124 7.73 5.10 -8.78
N SER A 125 8.72 5.85 -9.28
CA SER A 125 9.67 6.55 -8.40
C SER A 125 8.93 7.53 -7.48
N SER A 126 8.05 8.35 -8.05
CA SER A 126 7.26 9.33 -7.30
C SER A 126 6.36 8.69 -6.24
N PHE A 127 5.81 7.49 -6.52
CA PHE A 127 4.98 6.76 -5.56
C PHE A 127 5.81 6.24 -4.38
N TYR A 128 6.96 5.60 -4.64
CA TYR A 128 7.80 5.09 -3.56
C TYR A 128 8.47 6.21 -2.74
N ASP A 129 8.82 7.33 -3.36
CA ASP A 129 9.34 8.51 -2.66
C ASP A 129 8.26 9.07 -1.71
N LEU A 130 7.00 9.14 -2.15
CA LEU A 130 5.86 9.51 -1.32
C LEU A 130 5.67 8.52 -0.15
N VAL A 131 5.66 7.20 -0.40
CA VAL A 131 5.54 6.19 0.65
C VAL A 131 6.68 6.30 1.67
N THR A 132 7.90 6.57 1.19
CA THR A 132 9.08 6.76 2.06
C THR A 132 8.93 8.00 2.95
N SER A 133 8.40 9.09 2.39
CA SER A 133 8.10 10.32 3.14
C SER A 133 7.07 10.07 4.23
N LEU A 134 5.93 9.46 3.88
CA LEU A 134 4.86 9.10 4.81
C LEU A 134 5.37 8.17 5.93
N ARG A 135 6.17 7.16 5.57
CA ARG A 135 6.79 6.26 6.55
C ARG A 135 7.63 7.00 7.56
N SER A 136 8.41 7.98 7.10
CA SER A 136 9.30 8.77 7.96
C SER A 136 8.53 9.75 8.82
N GLU A 137 7.52 10.41 8.27
CA GLU A 137 6.67 11.38 8.97
C GLU A 137 5.83 10.75 10.08
N TYR A 138 5.19 9.62 9.77
CA TYR A 138 4.27 8.93 10.70
C TYR A 138 4.93 7.78 11.47
N HIS A 139 6.23 7.54 11.28
CA HIS A 139 6.98 6.41 11.90
C HIS A 139 6.28 5.06 11.71
N MET A 140 5.59 4.91 10.59
CA MET A 140 4.72 3.78 10.28
C MET A 140 5.50 2.68 9.54
N PRO A 141 5.50 1.43 10.01
CA PRO A 141 6.07 0.32 9.25
C PRO A 141 5.26 0.07 7.97
N VAL A 142 5.98 -0.25 6.89
CA VAL A 142 5.39 -0.59 5.59
C VAL A 142 5.80 -1.99 5.20
N LEU A 143 4.82 -2.84 4.90
CA LEU A 143 5.01 -4.15 4.27
C LEU A 143 4.72 -4.04 2.78
N LEU A 144 5.75 -4.22 1.96
CA LEU A 144 5.63 -4.23 0.51
C LEU A 144 5.66 -5.66 -0.01
N VAL A 145 4.66 -6.06 -0.79
CA VAL A 145 4.70 -7.25 -1.64
C VAL A 145 5.05 -6.81 -3.04
N SER A 146 6.11 -7.37 -3.62
CA SER A 146 6.55 -7.03 -4.97
C SER A 146 7.37 -8.15 -5.58
N HIS A 147 7.26 -8.32 -6.90
CA HIS A 147 8.15 -9.16 -7.70
C HIS A 147 9.30 -8.37 -8.34
N ASP A 148 9.36 -7.06 -8.15
CA ASP A 148 10.45 -6.22 -8.66
C ASP A 148 11.57 -6.08 -7.63
N LEU A 149 12.64 -6.84 -7.84
CA LEU A 149 13.80 -6.85 -6.97
C LEU A 149 14.55 -5.52 -6.91
N GLY A 150 14.49 -4.72 -8.00
CA GLY A 150 15.09 -3.38 -8.04
C GLY A 150 14.41 -2.43 -7.06
N HIS A 151 13.08 -2.46 -7.00
CA HIS A 151 12.33 -1.67 -6.05
C HIS A 151 12.54 -2.16 -4.61
N VAL A 152 12.54 -3.48 -4.39
CA VAL A 152 12.79 -4.07 -3.06
C VAL A 152 14.16 -3.63 -2.54
N THR A 153 15.22 -3.75 -3.34
CA THR A 153 16.58 -3.37 -2.90
C THR A 153 16.76 -1.87 -2.67
N LYS A 154 16.02 -1.05 -3.41
CA LYS A 154 16.11 0.42 -3.32
C LYS A 154 15.33 0.99 -2.16
N TYR A 155 14.12 0.49 -1.89
CA TYR A 155 13.17 1.14 -0.97
C TYR A 155 12.96 0.36 0.33
N CYS A 156 13.31 -0.92 0.40
CA CYS A 156 13.12 -1.74 1.60
C CYS A 156 14.41 -1.86 2.43
N THR A 157 14.24 -2.05 3.73
CA THR A 157 15.36 -2.33 4.66
C THR A 157 15.62 -3.82 4.80
N ARG A 158 14.56 -4.63 4.79
CA ARG A 158 14.59 -6.09 4.86
C ARG A 158 13.70 -6.69 3.79
N ALA A 159 14.01 -7.89 3.37
CA ALA A 159 13.20 -8.65 2.43
C ALA A 159 13.07 -10.11 2.88
N ALA A 160 11.99 -10.74 2.47
CA ALA A 160 11.75 -12.17 2.62
C ALA A 160 11.39 -12.75 1.25
N LEU A 161 12.04 -13.83 0.86
CA LEU A 161 11.62 -14.64 -0.29
C LEU A 161 10.50 -15.57 0.15
N VAL A 162 9.37 -15.50 -0.57
CA VAL A 162 8.20 -16.35 -0.34
C VAL A 162 7.93 -17.17 -1.59
N ASP A 163 7.98 -18.50 -1.44
CA ASP A 163 7.59 -19.47 -2.46
C ASP A 163 6.84 -20.62 -1.77
N GLY A 164 5.53 -20.47 -1.66
CA GLY A 164 4.67 -21.35 -0.85
C GLY A 164 4.92 -21.24 0.66
N THR A 165 6.17 -20.99 1.06
CA THR A 165 6.63 -20.72 2.43
C THR A 165 7.66 -19.59 2.43
N ILE A 166 8.03 -19.11 3.62
CA ILE A 166 9.18 -18.19 3.74
C ILE A 166 10.46 -19.03 3.55
N VAL A 167 11.10 -18.88 2.38
CA VAL A 167 12.32 -19.60 2.02
C VAL A 167 13.53 -19.04 2.78
N LEU A 168 13.66 -17.71 2.78
CA LEU A 168 14.73 -17.00 3.50
C LEU A 168 14.34 -15.55 3.80
N THR A 169 15.07 -14.94 4.72
CA THR A 169 14.97 -13.52 5.05
C THR A 169 16.35 -12.92 5.21
N ASP A 170 16.55 -11.70 4.67
CA ASP A 170 17.80 -10.95 4.81
C ASP A 170 17.54 -9.45 4.71
N THR A 171 18.60 -8.65 4.76
CA THR A 171 18.51 -7.24 4.35
C THR A 171 18.16 -7.16 2.86
N ALA A 172 17.42 -6.13 2.47
CA ALA A 172 17.01 -5.98 1.07
C ALA A 172 18.22 -5.88 0.11
N LYS A 173 19.35 -5.35 0.57
CA LYS A 173 20.59 -5.27 -0.23
C LYS A 173 21.26 -6.61 -0.44
N ASN A 174 21.17 -7.53 0.53
CA ASN A 174 21.82 -8.81 0.46
C ASN A 174 20.96 -9.89 -0.19
N ILE A 175 19.64 -9.70 -0.22
CA ILE A 175 18.68 -10.71 -0.70
C ILE A 175 19.05 -11.26 -2.09
N LEU A 176 19.59 -10.42 -2.98
CA LEU A 176 19.99 -10.81 -4.35
C LEU A 176 21.23 -11.73 -4.38
N LYS A 177 22.00 -11.80 -3.31
CA LYS A 177 23.20 -12.66 -3.25
C LYS A 177 22.84 -14.13 -3.03
N HIS A 178 21.64 -14.41 -2.55
CA HIS A 178 21.19 -15.77 -2.27
C HIS A 178 20.85 -16.52 -3.55
N LYS A 179 21.32 -17.78 -3.63
CA LYS A 179 21.12 -18.65 -4.77
C LYS A 179 19.62 -18.89 -5.03
N GLU A 180 18.85 -19.09 -3.97
CA GLU A 180 17.42 -19.34 -4.01
C GLU A 180 16.66 -18.19 -4.68
N VAL A 181 17.04 -16.93 -4.40
CA VAL A 181 16.46 -15.76 -5.04
C VAL A 181 16.78 -15.74 -6.52
N ARG A 182 18.05 -16.03 -6.86
CA ARG A 182 18.47 -16.07 -8.27
C ARG A 182 17.75 -17.15 -9.07
N GLU A 183 17.56 -18.32 -8.48
CA GLU A 183 16.84 -19.43 -9.11
C GLU A 183 15.36 -19.08 -9.34
N VAL A 184 14.66 -18.55 -8.33
CA VAL A 184 13.24 -18.18 -8.44
C VAL A 184 13.02 -17.07 -9.45
N PHE A 185 13.91 -16.07 -9.52
CA PHE A 185 13.79 -14.93 -10.43
C PHE A 185 14.54 -15.09 -11.76
N GLY A 186 15.16 -16.26 -12.01
CA GLY A 186 15.87 -16.53 -13.25
C GLY A 186 17.08 -15.63 -13.49
N LEU A 187 17.74 -15.16 -12.43
CA LEU A 187 18.94 -14.30 -12.54
C LEU A 187 20.19 -15.16 -12.78
N GLY A 188 20.86 -14.96 -13.91
CA GLY A 188 22.15 -15.61 -14.21
C GLY A 188 23.25 -15.17 -13.24
N GLU A 189 24.40 -15.90 -13.27
CA GLU A 189 25.56 -15.60 -12.39
C GLU A 189 26.19 -14.23 -12.67
N GLU A 190 25.94 -13.61 -13.82
CA GLU A 190 26.54 -12.34 -14.28
C GLU A 190 25.72 -11.07 -13.95
N GLY A 191 24.59 -11.18 -13.26
CA GLY A 191 23.61 -10.09 -13.09
C GLY A 191 23.81 -9.19 -11.85
N ILE A 192 25.01 -9.10 -11.29
CA ILE A 192 25.29 -8.21 -10.13
C ILE A 192 26.45 -7.28 -10.47
N LEU A 193 26.13 -6.18 -11.12
CA LEU A 193 26.97 -4.96 -11.14
C LEU A 193 26.14 -3.77 -10.65
#